data_3cdb654b2f5b3565b09d9d61668a848c
#
_entry.id   3cdb654b2f5b3565b09d9d61668a848c
#
_cell.length_a   1.000
_cell.length_b   1.000
_cell.length_c   1.000
_cell.angle_alpha   90.00
_cell.angle_beta   90.00
_cell.angle_gamma   90.00
#
_symmetry.space_group_name_H-M   'P 1'
#
loop_
_entity.id
_entity.type
_entity.pdbx_description
1 polymer ?
#
loop_
_entity_poly.entity_id
_entity_poly.type
_entity_poly.pdbx_seq_one_letter_code
_entity_poly.pdbx_strand_id
1 'polypeptide(L)'
;MTERVNYMDKIKVDTVDAVKELESMTEKLKAQESEVRKEALRLQRKLEESGSKKGSEILVSARKEIEAIRDRAEMEVKAQISEARKHLQKESEALAVNIMEKLLDRRLAQ
;
A
#
# COMPACT_ATOMS: atom_id res chain seq x y z
N MET A 1 75.34 -19.35 25.54
CA MET A 1 74.94 -17.99 25.13
C MET A 1 74.23 -17.96 23.76
N THR A 2 74.74 -18.71 22.80
CA THR A 2 74.13 -18.78 21.46
C THR A 2 72.71 -19.39 21.47
N GLU A 3 72.42 -20.37 22.28
CA GLU A 3 71.07 -21.00 22.38
C GLU A 3 70.02 -20.06 22.96
N ARG A 4 70.36 -19.21 23.93
CA ARG A 4 69.46 -18.22 24.53
C ARG A 4 69.12 -17.11 23.57
N VAL A 5 70.05 -16.64 22.76
CA VAL A 5 69.81 -15.61 21.73
C VAL A 5 68.95 -16.15 20.63
N ASN A 6 69.18 -17.38 20.17
CA ASN A 6 68.37 -18.04 19.17
C ASN A 6 66.93 -18.28 19.67
N TYR A 7 66.73 -18.64 20.93
CA TYR A 7 65.46 -18.83 21.56
C TYR A 7 64.65 -17.50 21.66
N MET A 8 65.31 -16.43 22.08
CA MET A 8 64.75 -15.11 22.17
C MET A 8 64.40 -14.56 20.78
N ASP A 9 65.21 -14.75 19.78
CA ASP A 9 64.97 -14.34 18.41
C ASP A 9 63.74 -15.09 17.82
N LYS A 10 63.62 -16.38 18.11
CA LYS A 10 62.48 -17.19 17.70
C LYS A 10 61.19 -16.71 18.36
N ILE A 11 61.21 -16.38 19.66
CA ILE A 11 60.01 -15.80 20.33
C ILE A 11 59.65 -14.46 19.74
N LYS A 12 60.60 -13.59 19.40
CA LYS A 12 60.33 -12.31 18.75
C LYS A 12 59.70 -12.48 17.38
N VAL A 13 60.21 -13.41 16.58
CA VAL A 13 59.65 -13.72 15.24
C VAL A 13 58.23 -14.27 15.38
N ASP A 14 58.00 -15.21 16.28
CA ASP A 14 56.67 -15.79 16.51
C ASP A 14 55.69 -14.73 17.03
N THR A 15 56.12 -13.79 17.87
CA THR A 15 55.28 -12.68 18.36
C THR A 15 54.94 -11.72 17.24
N VAL A 16 55.90 -11.37 16.39
CA VAL A 16 55.65 -10.50 15.20
C VAL A 16 54.69 -11.16 14.23
N ASP A 17 54.86 -12.47 13.99
CA ASP A 17 53.96 -13.22 13.12
C ASP A 17 52.52 -13.27 13.69
N ALA A 18 52.36 -13.47 14.99
CA ALA A 18 51.08 -13.44 15.68
C ALA A 18 50.41 -12.06 15.58
N VAL A 19 51.19 -10.98 15.75
CA VAL A 19 50.67 -9.61 15.59
C VAL A 19 50.21 -9.35 14.15
N LYS A 20 51.00 -9.80 13.17
CA LYS A 20 50.61 -9.68 11.75
C LYS A 20 49.34 -10.45 11.43
N GLU A 21 49.17 -11.65 11.97
CA GLU A 21 47.94 -12.43 11.81
C GLU A 21 46.72 -11.71 12.42
N LEU A 22 46.89 -11.14 13.62
CA LEU A 22 45.83 -10.35 14.27
C LEU A 22 45.46 -9.11 13.47
N GLU A 23 46.42 -8.39 12.93
CA GLU A 23 46.20 -7.23 12.06
C GLU A 23 45.43 -7.63 10.79
N SER A 24 45.88 -8.73 10.16
CA SER A 24 45.21 -9.27 8.98
C SER A 24 43.77 -9.68 9.26
N MET A 25 43.50 -10.36 10.37
CA MET A 25 42.18 -10.73 10.84
C MET A 25 41.31 -9.50 11.12
N THR A 26 41.89 -8.48 11.77
CA THR A 26 41.17 -7.23 12.06
C THR A 26 40.79 -6.50 10.80
N GLU A 27 41.66 -6.44 9.80
CA GLU A 27 41.35 -5.86 8.48
C GLU A 27 40.25 -6.61 7.75
N LYS A 28 40.28 -7.95 7.78
CA LYS A 28 39.24 -8.80 7.21
C LYS A 28 37.89 -8.57 7.89
N LEU A 29 37.88 -8.49 9.22
CA LEU A 29 36.67 -8.20 10.00
C LEU A 29 36.08 -6.83 9.65
N LYS A 30 36.92 -5.81 9.55
CA LYS A 30 36.48 -4.46 9.13
C LYS A 30 35.94 -4.45 7.74
N ALA A 31 36.55 -5.16 6.79
CA ALA A 31 36.06 -5.30 5.44
C ALA A 31 34.71 -6.00 5.40
N GLN A 32 34.54 -7.08 6.16
CA GLN A 32 33.28 -7.80 6.31
C GLN A 32 32.17 -6.92 6.92
N GLU A 33 32.50 -6.17 7.99
CA GLU A 33 31.56 -5.21 8.59
C GLU A 33 31.11 -4.16 7.58
N SER A 34 32.04 -3.62 6.80
CA SER A 34 31.70 -2.64 5.74
C SER A 34 30.79 -3.24 4.70
N GLU A 35 31.05 -4.45 4.25
CA GLU A 35 30.21 -5.18 3.30
C GLU A 35 28.81 -5.43 3.85
N VAL A 36 28.72 -5.89 5.11
CA VAL A 36 27.43 -6.13 5.79
C VAL A 36 26.62 -4.84 5.90
N ARG A 37 27.26 -3.74 6.26
CA ARG A 37 26.59 -2.42 6.32
C ARG A 37 26.08 -1.96 4.96
N LYS A 38 26.87 -2.11 3.92
CA LYS A 38 26.46 -1.79 2.55
C LYS A 38 25.27 -2.63 2.12
N GLU A 39 25.31 -3.92 2.39
CA GLU A 39 24.25 -4.85 2.07
C GLU A 39 22.96 -4.53 2.86
N ALA A 40 23.09 -4.22 4.15
CA ALA A 40 21.97 -3.81 5.00
C ALA A 40 21.31 -2.53 4.47
N LEU A 41 22.11 -1.52 4.10
CA LEU A 41 21.60 -0.28 3.51
C LEU A 41 20.91 -0.53 2.17
N ARG A 42 21.46 -1.40 1.35
CA ARG A 42 20.88 -1.78 0.06
C ARG A 42 19.51 -2.45 0.24
N LEU A 43 19.42 -3.38 1.18
CA LEU A 43 18.17 -4.06 1.54
C LEU A 43 17.13 -3.08 2.10
N GLN A 44 17.57 -2.17 2.98
CA GLN A 44 16.68 -1.15 3.54
C GLN A 44 16.10 -0.25 2.45
N ARG A 45 16.92 0.21 1.50
CA ARG A 45 16.45 1.01 0.35
C ARG A 45 15.47 0.24 -0.52
N LYS A 46 15.77 -1.03 -0.81
CA LYS A 46 14.84 -1.90 -1.55
C LYS A 46 13.51 -2.07 -0.86
N LEU A 47 13.52 -2.27 0.46
CA LEU A 47 12.29 -2.39 1.25
C LEU A 47 11.50 -1.09 1.25
N GLU A 48 12.15 0.06 1.40
CA GLU A 48 11.51 1.37 1.34
C GLU A 48 10.90 1.64 -0.03
N GLU A 49 11.62 1.39 -1.11
CA GLU A 49 11.13 1.54 -2.48
C GLU A 49 9.96 0.60 -2.77
N SER A 50 10.10 -0.67 -2.39
CA SER A 50 9.02 -1.66 -2.55
C SER A 50 7.79 -1.30 -1.72
N GLY A 51 7.98 -0.85 -0.48
CA GLY A 51 6.90 -0.41 0.40
C GLY A 51 6.19 0.83 -0.15
N SER A 52 6.94 1.81 -0.61
CA SER A 52 6.41 3.02 -1.25
C SER A 52 5.62 2.70 -2.52
N LYS A 53 6.14 1.83 -3.35
CA LYS A 53 5.47 1.37 -4.58
C LYS A 53 4.16 0.65 -4.27
N LYS A 54 4.18 -0.30 -3.35
CA LYS A 54 2.99 -1.03 -2.91
C LYS A 54 1.95 -0.10 -2.28
N GLY A 55 2.40 0.83 -1.44
CA GLY A 55 1.52 1.82 -0.84
C GLY A 55 0.85 2.70 -1.89
N SER A 56 1.59 3.15 -2.89
CA SER A 56 1.06 3.92 -4.02
C SER A 56 0.05 3.11 -4.85
N GLU A 57 0.36 1.85 -5.14
CA GLU A 57 -0.56 0.94 -5.86
C GLU A 57 -1.86 0.71 -5.09
N ILE A 58 -1.78 0.52 -3.78
CA ILE A 58 -2.96 0.37 -2.91
C ILE A 58 -3.81 1.63 -2.93
N LEU A 59 -3.20 2.81 -2.83
CA LEU A 59 -3.92 4.09 -2.89
C LEU A 59 -4.60 4.31 -4.23
N VAL A 60 -3.93 4.01 -5.33
CA VAL A 60 -4.51 4.11 -6.68
C VAL A 60 -5.69 3.14 -6.83
N SER A 61 -5.53 1.91 -6.38
CA SER A 61 -6.59 0.90 -6.40
C SER A 61 -7.80 1.32 -5.54
N ALA A 62 -7.55 1.82 -4.33
CA ALA A 62 -8.60 2.32 -3.44
C ALA A 62 -9.37 3.50 -4.05
N ARG A 63 -8.68 4.43 -4.69
CA ARG A 63 -9.33 5.56 -5.40
C ARG A 63 -10.21 5.10 -6.55
N LYS A 64 -9.74 4.13 -7.34
CA LYS A 64 -10.54 3.53 -8.40
C LYS A 64 -11.81 2.85 -7.88
N GLU A 65 -11.69 2.13 -6.78
CA GLU A 65 -12.85 1.50 -6.13
C GLU A 65 -13.84 2.55 -5.62
N ILE A 66 -13.36 3.63 -5.00
CA ILE A 66 -14.20 4.73 -4.54
C ILE A 66 -14.92 5.38 -5.71
N GLU A 67 -14.24 5.64 -6.83
CA GLU A 67 -14.87 6.18 -8.03
C GLU A 67 -15.93 5.25 -8.60
N ALA A 68 -15.64 3.94 -8.66
CA ALA A 68 -16.61 2.95 -9.13
C ALA A 68 -17.84 2.87 -8.22
N ILE A 69 -17.66 2.95 -6.91
CA ILE A 69 -18.77 2.98 -5.94
C ILE A 69 -19.59 4.26 -6.11
N ARG A 70 -18.94 5.40 -6.28
CA ARG A 70 -19.59 6.69 -6.50
C ARG A 70 -20.41 6.68 -7.78
N ASP A 71 -19.86 6.19 -8.88
CA ASP A 71 -20.57 6.09 -10.17
C ASP A 71 -21.77 5.17 -10.08
N ARG A 72 -21.63 4.04 -9.39
CA ARG A 72 -22.75 3.12 -9.13
C ARG A 72 -23.84 3.78 -8.29
N ALA A 73 -23.46 4.49 -7.23
CA ALA A 73 -24.42 5.20 -6.39
C ALA A 73 -25.15 6.29 -7.17
N GLU A 74 -24.48 7.05 -8.03
CA GLU A 74 -25.10 8.04 -8.90
C GLU A 74 -26.09 7.42 -9.87
N MET A 75 -25.73 6.28 -10.49
CA MET A 75 -26.64 5.55 -11.38
C MET A 75 -27.87 5.03 -10.64
N GLU A 76 -27.69 4.48 -9.43
CA GLU A 76 -28.83 4.02 -8.61
C GLU A 76 -29.75 5.17 -8.22
N VAL A 77 -29.20 6.29 -7.78
CA VAL A 77 -29.98 7.47 -7.42
C VAL A 77 -30.78 7.99 -8.64
N LYS A 78 -30.14 8.09 -9.80
CA LYS A 78 -30.82 8.49 -11.04
C LYS A 78 -31.94 7.52 -11.44
N ALA A 79 -31.69 6.23 -11.32
CA ALA A 79 -32.71 5.20 -11.58
C ALA A 79 -33.87 5.31 -10.60
N GLN A 80 -33.61 5.51 -9.32
CA GLN A 80 -34.66 5.70 -8.32
C GLN A 80 -35.48 6.97 -8.56
N ILE A 81 -34.84 8.07 -8.93
CA ILE A 81 -35.50 9.31 -9.27
C ILE A 81 -36.38 9.11 -10.50
N SER A 82 -35.89 8.44 -11.53
CA SER A 82 -36.68 8.13 -12.73
C SER A 82 -37.90 7.26 -12.42
N GLU A 83 -37.72 6.23 -11.60
CA GLU A 83 -38.83 5.38 -11.13
C GLU A 83 -39.86 6.16 -10.31
N ALA A 84 -39.41 7.00 -9.38
CA ALA A 84 -40.29 7.84 -8.57
C ALA A 84 -41.08 8.81 -9.41
N ARG A 85 -40.47 9.42 -10.42
CA ARG A 85 -41.18 10.31 -11.37
C ARG A 85 -42.24 9.58 -12.17
N LYS A 86 -41.94 8.38 -12.66
CA LYS A 86 -42.93 7.54 -13.37
C LYS A 86 -44.09 7.18 -12.46
N HIS A 87 -43.82 6.82 -11.24
CA HIS A 87 -44.84 6.46 -10.24
C HIS A 87 -45.71 7.65 -9.90
N LEU A 88 -45.14 8.83 -9.66
CA LEU A 88 -45.89 10.06 -9.45
C LEU A 88 -46.73 10.46 -10.63
N GLN A 89 -46.23 10.30 -11.85
CA GLN A 89 -46.97 10.57 -13.06
C GLN A 89 -48.20 9.66 -13.20
N LYS A 90 -48.05 8.37 -12.97
CA LYS A 90 -49.15 7.40 -12.97
C LYS A 90 -50.18 7.71 -11.89
N GLU A 91 -49.75 8.03 -10.67
CA GLU A 91 -50.64 8.42 -9.59
C GLU A 91 -51.42 9.71 -9.91
N SER A 92 -50.74 10.70 -10.49
CA SER A 92 -51.37 11.96 -10.92
C SER A 92 -52.43 11.74 -12.00
N GLU A 93 -52.14 10.89 -12.98
CA GLU A 93 -53.08 10.54 -14.05
C GLU A 93 -54.29 9.79 -13.50
N ALA A 94 -54.07 8.81 -12.61
CA ALA A 94 -55.11 8.06 -11.95
C ALA A 94 -56.01 8.96 -11.10
N LEU A 95 -55.41 9.89 -10.37
CA LEU A 95 -56.12 10.87 -9.55
C LEU A 95 -56.96 11.82 -10.43
N ALA A 96 -56.42 12.27 -11.54
CA ALA A 96 -57.15 13.12 -12.49
C ALA A 96 -58.34 12.41 -13.09
N VAL A 97 -58.20 11.14 -13.49
CA VAL A 97 -59.29 10.31 -13.99
C VAL A 97 -60.35 10.12 -12.91
N ASN A 98 -59.97 9.81 -11.68
CA ASN A 98 -60.90 9.67 -10.56
C ASN A 98 -61.71 10.95 -10.29
N ILE A 99 -61.08 12.09 -10.33
CA ILE A 99 -61.70 13.39 -10.15
C ILE A 99 -62.71 13.64 -11.27
N MET A 100 -62.33 13.37 -12.51
CA MET A 100 -63.22 13.49 -13.67
C MET A 100 -64.42 12.58 -13.56
N GLU A 101 -64.23 11.32 -13.19
CA GLU A 101 -65.33 10.37 -13.01
C GLU A 101 -66.30 10.81 -11.91
N LYS A 102 -65.80 11.28 -10.80
CA LYS A 102 -66.64 11.80 -9.71
C LYS A 102 -67.39 13.04 -10.08
N LEU A 103 -66.82 13.94 -10.86
CA LEU A 103 -67.47 15.10 -11.37
C LEU A 103 -68.60 14.76 -12.40
N LEU A 104 -68.30 13.78 -13.24
CA LEU A 104 -69.31 13.28 -14.21
C LEU A 104 -70.47 12.60 -13.47
N ASP A 105 -70.23 11.77 -12.49
CA ASP A 105 -71.27 11.13 -11.69
C ASP A 105 -72.11 12.14 -10.94
N ARG A 106 -71.54 13.18 -10.38
CA ARG A 106 -72.31 14.30 -9.81
C ARG A 106 -73.18 15.03 -10.79
N ARG A 107 -72.73 15.27 -12.00
CA ARG A 107 -73.49 15.91 -13.06
C ARG A 107 -74.68 15.07 -13.52
N LEU A 108 -74.43 13.74 -13.59
CA LEU A 108 -75.52 12.81 -14.01
C LEU A 108 -76.56 12.60 -12.92
N ALA A 109 -76.19 12.75 -11.65
CA ALA A 109 -77.09 12.64 -10.51
C ALA A 109 -78.00 13.88 -10.28
N GLN A 110 -77.59 14.99 -10.87
CA GLN A 110 -78.41 16.21 -10.89
C GLN A 110 -79.28 16.26 -12.13
#